data_272e6b1a29deb7ab4b7abc7ba1182cc0
#
_entry.id   272e6b1a29deb7ab4b7abc7ba1182cc0
#
_cell.length_a   1.000
_cell.length_b   1.000
_cell.length_c   1.000
_cell.angle_alpha   90.00
_cell.angle_beta   90.00
_cell.angle_gamma   90.00
#
_symmetry.space_group_name_H-M   'P 1'
#
loop_
_entity.id
_entity.type
_entity.pdbx_description
1 polymer ?
#
loop_
_entity_poly.entity_id
_entity_poly.type
_entity_poly.pdbx_seq_one_letter_code
_entity_poly.pdbx_strand_id
1 'polypeptide(L)'
;KRVLKDIANPEPQFAGYEYLLERYLKPRARVNVISALAEAGIRPTSMIDLSDGLASDLRQICLASQCGARIYLERIPIARQTTELAEQMHIDPVVAALNGGEDHELLFTVPLAMQEKIMALGLVDIIGHITREEAGLVLVTPDGEGIALKAQAFDR
;
A
#
# COMPACT_ATOMS: atom_id res chain seq x y z
N LYS A 1 1.75 15.48 -8.98
CA LYS A 1 1.89 15.99 -10.38
C LYS A 1 0.70 16.90 -10.80
N ARG A 2 -0.55 16.60 -10.42
CA ARG A 2 -1.73 17.44 -10.75
C ARG A 2 -1.70 18.79 -10.03
N VAL A 3 -1.39 18.80 -8.74
CA VAL A 3 -1.27 20.04 -7.94
C VAL A 3 -0.26 21.02 -8.55
N LEU A 4 0.81 20.51 -9.16
CA LEU A 4 1.82 21.34 -9.84
C LEU A 4 1.39 21.81 -11.24
N LYS A 5 0.42 21.17 -11.88
CA LYS A 5 -0.07 21.55 -13.22
C LYS A 5 -1.12 22.68 -13.21
N ASP A 6 -1.91 22.77 -12.14
CA ASP A 6 -3.01 23.73 -12.04
C ASP A 6 -2.60 25.07 -11.38
N ILE A 7 -1.32 25.22 -11.02
CA ILE A 7 -0.82 26.43 -10.40
C ILE A 7 -0.45 27.43 -11.50
N ALA A 8 -1.38 28.32 -11.79
CA ALA A 8 -1.13 29.53 -12.58
C ALA A 8 -0.28 30.58 -11.80
N ASN A 9 0.15 30.26 -10.58
CA ASN A 9 0.90 31.14 -9.71
C ASN A 9 2.40 30.78 -9.76
N PRO A 10 3.31 31.73 -10.03
CA PRO A 10 4.74 31.48 -10.03
C PRO A 10 5.33 31.08 -8.66
N GLU A 11 4.58 31.25 -7.58
CA GLU A 11 4.95 30.81 -6.22
C GLU A 11 3.94 29.80 -5.71
N PRO A 12 4.16 28.49 -5.94
CA PRO A 12 3.27 27.45 -5.45
C PRO A 12 3.22 27.47 -3.91
N GLN A 13 2.02 27.61 -3.36
CA GLN A 13 1.80 27.55 -1.92
C GLN A 13 1.73 26.08 -1.50
N PHE A 14 2.77 25.59 -0.85
CA PHE A 14 2.84 24.21 -0.31
C PHE A 14 2.44 24.10 1.16
N ALA A 15 2.01 25.21 1.76
CA ALA A 15 1.59 25.22 3.16
C ALA A 15 0.41 24.26 3.37
N GLY A 16 0.57 23.33 4.33
CA GLY A 16 -0.41 22.28 4.63
C GLY A 16 -0.19 20.97 3.87
N TYR A 17 0.75 20.93 2.91
CA TYR A 17 1.06 19.73 2.14
C TYR A 17 2.46 19.16 2.45
N GLU A 18 3.11 19.62 3.50
CA GLU A 18 4.51 19.29 3.84
C GLU A 18 4.70 17.78 3.97
N TYR A 19 3.77 17.08 4.62
CA TYR A 19 3.83 15.62 4.76
C TYR A 19 3.83 14.92 3.40
N LEU A 20 2.90 15.27 2.52
CA LEU A 20 2.77 14.65 1.20
C LEU A 20 3.96 14.95 0.30
N LEU A 21 4.47 16.18 0.38
CA LEU A 21 5.67 16.61 -0.35
C LEU A 21 6.93 15.88 0.17
N GLU A 22 7.07 15.71 1.48
CA GLU A 22 8.19 14.95 2.05
C GLU A 22 8.13 13.49 1.60
N ARG A 23 6.94 12.87 1.64
CA ARG A 23 6.75 11.48 1.19
C ARG A 23 7.11 11.30 -0.29
N TYR A 24 6.72 12.25 -1.14
CA TYR A 24 6.95 12.21 -2.58
C TYR A 24 8.38 12.57 -2.98
N LEU A 25 8.95 13.64 -2.39
CA LEU A 25 10.25 14.19 -2.80
C LEU A 25 11.44 13.57 -2.07
N LYS A 26 11.21 12.99 -0.89
CA LYS A 26 12.25 12.41 -0.02
C LYS A 26 11.81 11.05 0.53
N PRO A 27 11.52 10.07 -0.34
CA PRO A 27 11.15 8.74 0.12
C PRO A 27 12.27 8.15 0.99
N ARG A 28 11.89 7.51 2.11
CA ARG A 28 12.83 6.91 3.04
C ARG A 28 12.71 5.40 2.99
N ALA A 29 13.82 4.70 2.73
CA ALA A 29 13.86 3.25 2.83
C ALA A 29 13.45 2.76 4.24
N ARG A 30 12.62 1.74 4.32
CA ARG A 30 12.10 1.18 5.57
C ARG A 30 13.10 0.23 6.27
N VAL A 31 14.36 0.68 6.39
CA VAL A 31 15.44 -0.09 7.02
C VAL A 31 15.10 -0.46 8.47
N ASN A 32 14.42 0.42 9.19
CA ASN A 32 13.95 0.17 10.55
C ASN A 32 13.01 -1.04 10.63
N VAL A 33 12.13 -1.23 9.65
CA VAL A 33 11.23 -2.40 9.58
C VAL A 33 12.04 -3.67 9.34
N ILE A 34 13.00 -3.63 8.40
CA ILE A 34 13.88 -4.78 8.12
C ILE A 34 14.68 -5.18 9.35
N SER A 35 15.27 -4.21 10.06
CA SER A 35 16.02 -4.47 11.30
C SER A 35 15.13 -5.08 12.39
N ALA A 36 13.93 -4.53 12.60
CA ALA A 36 12.98 -5.05 13.59
C ALA A 36 12.51 -6.49 13.27
N LEU A 37 12.26 -6.80 11.99
CA LEU A 37 11.92 -8.15 11.55
C LEU A 37 13.08 -9.13 11.86
N ALA A 38 14.31 -8.73 11.54
CA ALA A 38 15.50 -9.54 11.79
C ALA A 38 15.73 -9.79 13.30
N GLU A 39 15.65 -8.75 14.12
CA GLU A 39 15.78 -8.83 15.57
C GLU A 39 14.69 -9.72 16.20
N ALA A 40 13.48 -9.63 15.68
CA ALA A 40 12.38 -10.50 16.11
C ALA A 40 12.49 -11.93 15.54
N GLY A 41 13.47 -12.24 14.68
CA GLY A 41 13.60 -13.53 14.02
C GLY A 41 12.39 -13.85 13.10
N ILE A 42 11.80 -12.82 12.52
CA ILE A 42 10.69 -12.95 11.54
C ILE A 42 11.30 -12.87 10.14
N ARG A 43 11.15 -13.95 9.38
CA ARG A 43 11.59 -13.99 7.98
C ARG A 43 10.37 -13.90 7.05
N PRO A 44 10.24 -12.85 6.27
CA PRO A 44 9.23 -12.78 5.22
C PRO A 44 9.38 -13.91 4.21
N THR A 45 8.26 -14.41 3.70
CA THR A 45 8.21 -15.43 2.64
C THR A 45 8.23 -14.83 1.25
N SER A 46 7.76 -13.59 1.12
CA SER A 46 7.91 -12.74 -0.05
C SER A 46 7.95 -11.28 0.39
N MET A 47 8.55 -10.41 -0.41
CA MET A 47 8.64 -8.97 -0.14
C MET A 47 8.83 -8.20 -1.44
N ILE A 48 8.17 -7.06 -1.55
CA ILE A 48 8.30 -6.08 -2.64
C ILE A 48 8.13 -4.67 -2.07
N ASP A 49 8.70 -3.67 -2.69
CA ASP A 49 8.37 -2.27 -2.41
C ASP A 49 7.11 -1.85 -3.18
N LEU A 50 6.34 -0.93 -2.61
CA LEU A 50 5.16 -0.36 -3.25
C LEU A 50 5.58 0.79 -4.16
N SER A 51 5.80 0.48 -5.43
CA SER A 51 6.23 1.42 -6.47
C SER A 51 5.18 1.66 -7.55
N ASP A 52 4.44 0.62 -7.96
CA ASP A 52 3.41 0.71 -8.99
C ASP A 52 1.98 0.82 -8.43
N GLY A 53 1.85 0.75 -7.10
CA GLY A 53 0.60 0.75 -6.36
C GLY A 53 0.25 -0.61 -5.76
N LEU A 54 -0.46 -0.59 -4.63
CA LEU A 54 -0.74 -1.79 -3.84
C LEU A 54 -1.36 -2.93 -4.66
N ALA A 55 -2.29 -2.62 -5.55
CA ALA A 55 -2.95 -3.65 -6.37
C ALA A 55 -1.99 -4.30 -7.37
N SER A 56 -1.11 -3.51 -7.98
CA SER A 56 -0.13 -3.98 -8.96
C SER A 56 0.96 -4.82 -8.28
N ASP A 57 1.53 -4.31 -7.20
CA ASP A 57 2.64 -4.96 -6.50
C ASP A 57 2.20 -6.24 -5.77
N LEU A 58 0.98 -6.25 -5.20
CA LEU A 58 0.37 -7.48 -4.68
C LEU A 58 0.18 -8.53 -5.77
N ARG A 59 -0.25 -8.10 -6.97
CA ARG A 59 -0.38 -9.00 -8.11
C ARG A 59 0.96 -9.64 -8.49
N GLN A 60 2.07 -8.88 -8.43
CA GLN A 60 3.40 -9.43 -8.70
C GLN A 60 3.80 -10.52 -7.69
N ILE A 61 3.56 -10.28 -6.39
CA ILE A 61 3.77 -11.31 -5.37
C ILE A 61 2.96 -12.57 -5.68
N CYS A 62 1.68 -12.40 -6.01
CA CYS A 62 0.79 -13.52 -6.25
C CYS A 62 1.16 -14.31 -7.50
N LEU A 63 1.53 -13.64 -8.59
CA LEU A 63 2.00 -14.30 -9.81
C LEU A 63 3.30 -15.09 -9.58
N ALA A 64 4.27 -14.47 -8.90
CA ALA A 64 5.55 -15.12 -8.63
C ALA A 64 5.42 -16.32 -7.68
N SER A 65 4.40 -16.32 -6.82
CA SER A 65 4.17 -17.34 -5.79
C SER A 65 3.04 -18.32 -6.16
N GLN A 66 2.41 -18.18 -7.31
CA GLN A 66 1.27 -19.00 -7.76
C GLN A 66 0.17 -19.08 -6.70
N CYS A 67 -0.27 -17.93 -6.20
CA CYS A 67 -1.27 -17.83 -5.15
C CYS A 67 -2.26 -16.70 -5.44
N GLY A 68 -3.34 -16.65 -4.68
CA GLY A 68 -4.26 -15.53 -4.60
C GLY A 68 -4.06 -14.73 -3.33
N ALA A 69 -4.80 -13.63 -3.17
CA ALA A 69 -4.81 -12.85 -1.96
C ALA A 69 -6.19 -12.22 -1.70
N ARG A 70 -6.52 -12.04 -0.42
CA ARG A 70 -7.62 -11.21 0.05
C ARG A 70 -7.08 -10.08 0.89
N ILE A 71 -7.36 -8.84 0.51
CA ILE A 71 -7.06 -7.65 1.30
C ILE A 71 -8.36 -7.01 1.77
N TYR A 72 -8.35 -6.49 2.99
CA TYR A 72 -9.51 -5.88 3.63
C TYR A 72 -9.41 -4.36 3.48
N LEU A 73 -10.41 -3.76 2.83
CA LEU A 73 -10.45 -2.33 2.55
C LEU A 73 -10.22 -1.49 3.82
N GLU A 74 -10.89 -1.82 4.90
CA GLU A 74 -10.81 -1.12 6.19
C GLU A 74 -9.45 -1.23 6.90
N ARG A 75 -8.58 -2.15 6.43
CA ARG A 75 -7.25 -2.37 7.01
C ARG A 75 -6.12 -1.76 6.20
N ILE A 76 -6.42 -1.17 5.05
CA ILE A 76 -5.41 -0.47 4.25
C ILE A 76 -5.07 0.84 4.96
N PRO A 77 -3.82 1.04 5.41
CA PRO A 77 -3.44 2.25 6.10
C PRO A 77 -3.35 3.43 5.11
N ILE A 78 -4.33 4.32 5.16
CA ILE A 78 -4.33 5.56 4.37
C ILE A 78 -4.06 6.72 5.31
N ALA A 79 -3.00 7.49 5.03
CA ALA A 79 -2.68 8.64 5.83
C ALA A 79 -3.81 9.69 5.77
N ARG A 80 -4.13 10.32 6.91
CA ARG A 80 -5.18 11.35 6.98
C ARG A 80 -4.97 12.46 5.95
N GLN A 81 -3.73 12.91 5.77
CA GLN A 81 -3.37 13.93 4.81
C GLN A 81 -3.67 13.51 3.36
N THR A 82 -3.51 12.22 3.06
CA THR A 82 -3.87 11.67 1.75
C THR A 82 -5.39 11.69 1.55
N THR A 83 -6.15 11.31 2.58
CA THR A 83 -7.62 11.36 2.55
C THR A 83 -8.11 12.80 2.33
N GLU A 84 -7.60 13.75 3.13
CA GLU A 84 -7.96 15.16 3.02
C GLU A 84 -7.67 15.75 1.63
N LEU A 85 -6.52 15.42 1.04
CA LEU A 85 -6.18 15.86 -0.31
C LEU A 85 -7.06 15.19 -1.37
N ALA A 86 -7.32 13.89 -1.24
CA ALA A 86 -8.17 13.15 -2.16
C ALA A 86 -9.58 13.73 -2.21
N GLU A 87 -10.16 14.07 -1.04
CA GLU A 87 -11.47 14.74 -0.94
C GLU A 87 -11.48 16.09 -1.64
N GLN A 88 -10.45 16.92 -1.41
CA GLN A 88 -10.31 18.22 -2.09
C GLN A 88 -10.22 18.09 -3.61
N MET A 89 -9.59 17.00 -4.08
CA MET A 89 -9.43 16.72 -5.51
C MET A 89 -10.60 15.93 -6.11
N HIS A 90 -11.63 15.61 -5.33
CA HIS A 90 -12.74 14.74 -5.72
C HIS A 90 -12.27 13.37 -6.24
N ILE A 91 -11.25 12.80 -5.60
CA ILE A 91 -10.71 11.47 -5.88
C ILE A 91 -11.06 10.58 -4.70
N ASP A 92 -11.44 9.34 -4.97
CA ASP A 92 -11.59 8.32 -3.93
C ASP A 92 -10.23 7.99 -3.32
N PRO A 93 -10.01 8.20 -2.01
CA PRO A 93 -8.73 7.90 -1.35
C PRO A 93 -8.34 6.43 -1.44
N VAL A 94 -9.32 5.52 -1.50
CA VAL A 94 -9.07 4.08 -1.67
C VAL A 94 -8.51 3.79 -3.05
N VAL A 95 -9.07 4.40 -4.10
CA VAL A 95 -8.55 4.26 -5.47
C VAL A 95 -7.13 4.82 -5.55
N ALA A 96 -6.86 5.94 -4.86
CA ALA A 96 -5.52 6.50 -4.77
C ALA A 96 -4.54 5.55 -4.07
N ALA A 97 -4.92 4.92 -2.96
CA ALA A 97 -4.08 3.98 -2.22
C ALA A 97 -3.83 2.67 -3.00
N LEU A 98 -4.82 2.17 -3.73
CA LEU A 98 -4.68 0.94 -4.51
C LEU A 98 -3.83 1.10 -5.77
N ASN A 99 -3.91 2.28 -6.42
CA ASN A 99 -3.33 2.50 -7.75
C ASN A 99 -2.37 3.70 -7.81
N GLY A 100 -2.08 4.35 -6.69
CA GLY A 100 -1.33 5.61 -6.64
C GLY A 100 0.14 5.47 -7.02
N GLY A 101 0.79 4.42 -6.57
CA GLY A 101 2.22 4.18 -6.75
C GLY A 101 3.13 5.19 -6.03
N GLU A 102 4.44 4.93 -6.10
CA GLU A 102 5.50 5.76 -5.49
C GLU A 102 5.36 5.92 -3.95
N ASP A 103 4.73 4.92 -3.26
CA ASP A 103 4.59 4.93 -1.80
C ASP A 103 5.89 4.59 -1.09
N HIS A 104 6.74 3.78 -1.74
CA HIS A 104 8.03 3.30 -1.21
C HIS A 104 7.91 2.66 0.18
N GLU A 105 6.77 2.02 0.44
CA GLU A 105 6.53 1.17 1.59
C GLU A 105 6.86 -0.28 1.25
N LEU A 106 6.91 -1.15 2.26
CA LEU A 106 7.17 -2.58 2.05
C LEU A 106 5.87 -3.37 2.14
N LEU A 107 5.58 -4.13 1.10
CA LEU A 107 4.56 -5.17 1.10
C LEU A 107 5.24 -6.53 1.24
N PHE A 108 4.85 -7.33 2.22
CA PHE A 108 5.46 -8.64 2.44
C PHE A 108 4.48 -9.64 3.04
N THR A 109 4.82 -10.90 2.95
CA THR A 109 4.05 -12.00 3.55
C THR A 109 4.87 -12.72 4.62
N VAL A 110 4.17 -13.20 5.65
CA VAL A 110 4.75 -14.03 6.71
C VAL A 110 3.84 -15.23 6.98
N PRO A 111 4.37 -16.35 7.50
CA PRO A 111 3.55 -17.46 7.95
C PRO A 111 2.53 -17.02 9.00
N LEU A 112 1.32 -17.59 8.98
CA LEU A 112 0.24 -17.26 9.91
C LEU A 112 0.69 -17.42 11.39
N ALA A 113 1.54 -18.39 11.68
CA ALA A 113 2.11 -18.59 13.02
C ALA A 113 2.92 -17.38 13.55
N MET A 114 3.31 -16.44 12.68
CA MET A 114 4.04 -15.23 13.06
C MET A 114 3.12 -14.04 13.33
N GLN A 115 1.79 -14.20 13.21
CA GLN A 115 0.83 -13.11 13.32
C GLN A 115 0.96 -12.31 14.61
N GLU A 116 0.93 -12.99 15.76
CA GLU A 116 1.05 -12.31 17.07
C GLU A 116 2.38 -11.58 17.21
N LYS A 117 3.46 -12.22 16.74
CA LYS A 117 4.80 -11.67 16.83
C LYS A 117 4.98 -10.44 15.95
N ILE A 118 4.41 -10.45 14.73
CA ILE A 118 4.46 -9.31 13.83
C ILE A 118 3.62 -8.14 14.35
N MET A 119 2.44 -8.42 14.92
CA MET A 119 1.60 -7.40 15.53
C MET A 119 2.26 -6.73 16.73
N ALA A 120 3.01 -7.51 17.53
CA ALA A 120 3.74 -6.98 18.69
C ALA A 120 4.85 -5.98 18.33
N LEU A 121 5.31 -5.95 17.07
CA LEU A 121 6.30 -4.94 16.63
C LEU A 121 5.71 -3.53 16.56
N GLY A 122 4.40 -3.39 16.32
CA GLY A 122 3.73 -2.09 16.18
C GLY A 122 4.25 -1.21 15.03
N LEU A 123 4.89 -1.82 14.03
CA LEU A 123 5.54 -1.12 12.90
C LEU A 123 4.89 -1.44 11.55
N VAL A 124 3.97 -2.40 11.52
CA VAL A 124 3.35 -2.89 10.29
C VAL A 124 1.86 -3.15 10.48
N ASP A 125 1.09 -3.04 9.42
CA ASP A 125 -0.33 -3.31 9.39
C ASP A 125 -0.60 -4.61 8.65
N ILE A 126 -1.45 -5.48 9.21
CA ILE A 126 -1.90 -6.70 8.54
C ILE A 126 -3.13 -6.34 7.71
N ILE A 127 -2.95 -6.17 6.43
CA ILE A 127 -4.01 -5.75 5.51
C ILE A 127 -4.81 -6.90 4.91
N GLY A 128 -4.34 -8.15 5.04
CA GLY A 128 -5.01 -9.30 4.43
C GLY A 128 -4.30 -10.62 4.65
N HIS A 129 -4.61 -11.59 3.79
CA HIS A 129 -3.98 -12.91 3.80
C HIS A 129 -3.88 -13.51 2.40
N ILE A 130 -2.93 -14.41 2.24
CA ILE A 130 -2.72 -15.18 1.01
C ILE A 130 -3.73 -16.33 0.94
N THR A 131 -4.22 -16.60 -0.27
CA THR A 131 -5.18 -17.65 -0.58
C THR A 131 -4.63 -18.57 -1.68
N ARG A 132 -5.42 -19.58 -2.07
CA ARG A 132 -5.10 -20.38 -3.24
C ARG A 132 -5.25 -19.54 -4.52
N GLU A 133 -4.51 -19.89 -5.55
CA GLU A 133 -4.47 -19.16 -6.83
C GLU A 133 -5.86 -18.97 -7.45
N GLU A 134 -6.70 -20.02 -7.39
CA GLU A 134 -8.05 -20.01 -7.98
C GLU A 134 -8.98 -18.95 -7.35
N ALA A 135 -8.69 -18.52 -6.13
CA ALA A 135 -9.45 -17.45 -5.48
C ALA A 135 -9.15 -16.07 -6.07
N GLY A 136 -8.05 -15.93 -6.81
CA GLY A 136 -7.63 -14.68 -7.41
C GLY A 136 -7.27 -13.60 -6.40
N LEU A 137 -7.27 -12.35 -6.87
CA LEU A 137 -7.06 -11.17 -6.04
C LEU A 137 -8.40 -10.55 -5.69
N VAL A 138 -8.70 -10.44 -4.40
CA VAL A 138 -10.00 -9.97 -3.90
C VAL A 138 -9.80 -8.85 -2.88
N LEU A 139 -10.48 -7.72 -3.12
CA LEU A 139 -10.70 -6.67 -2.13
C LEU A 139 -12.00 -6.99 -1.38
N VAL A 140 -11.92 -7.10 -0.07
CA VAL A 140 -13.08 -7.33 0.79
C VAL A 140 -13.53 -5.99 1.36
N THR A 141 -14.77 -5.63 1.09
CA THR A 141 -15.42 -4.40 1.57
C THR A 141 -15.90 -4.57 3.02
N PRO A 142 -16.23 -3.48 3.76
CA PRO A 142 -16.68 -3.56 5.15
C PRO A 142 -17.96 -4.38 5.35
N ASP A 143 -18.83 -4.48 4.36
CA ASP A 143 -20.04 -5.32 4.34
C ASP A 143 -19.75 -6.79 4.02
N GLY A 144 -18.48 -7.14 3.78
CA GLY A 144 -18.01 -8.50 3.53
C GLY A 144 -18.09 -8.95 2.07
N GLU A 145 -18.48 -8.07 1.14
CA GLU A 145 -18.46 -8.40 -0.28
C GLU A 145 -17.02 -8.50 -0.80
N GLY A 146 -16.81 -9.46 -1.70
CA GLY A 146 -15.53 -9.65 -2.39
C GLY A 146 -15.56 -9.04 -3.78
N ILE A 147 -14.78 -8.01 -4.02
CA ILE A 147 -14.62 -7.37 -5.33
C ILE A 147 -13.30 -7.84 -5.93
N ALA A 148 -13.33 -8.33 -7.19
CA ALA A 148 -12.11 -8.68 -7.89
C ALA A 148 -11.20 -7.45 -8.01
N LEU A 149 -10.01 -7.54 -7.41
CA LEU A 149 -9.02 -6.47 -7.47
C LEU A 149 -8.34 -6.49 -8.83
N LYS A 150 -8.69 -5.52 -9.66
CA LYS A 150 -8.03 -5.30 -10.95
C LYS A 150 -6.91 -4.30 -10.74
N ALA A 151 -5.67 -4.77 -10.87
CA ALA A 151 -4.56 -3.84 -11.05
C ALA A 151 -4.84 -3.05 -12.33
N GLN A 152 -4.82 -1.73 -12.26
CA GLN A 152 -4.75 -0.92 -13.47
C GLN A 152 -3.34 -1.12 -14.00
N ALA A 153 -3.14 -2.19 -14.77
CA ALA A 153 -1.89 -2.42 -15.45
C ALA A 153 -1.64 -1.20 -16.36
N PHE A 154 -0.56 -0.51 -16.13
CA PHE A 154 0.07 0.21 -17.21
C PHE A 154 0.49 -0.88 -18.22
N ASP A 155 -0.28 -1.03 -19.28
CA ASP A 155 0.20 -1.70 -20.48
C ASP A 155 1.41 -0.88 -20.97
N ARG A 156 2.60 -1.38 -20.64
CA ARG A 156 3.87 -0.96 -21.19
C ARG A 156 4.29 -1.93 -22.27
#